data_67ebe759b8921609d0c199a3d3aad37d
#
_entry.id   67ebe759b8921609d0c199a3d3aad37d
#
_cell.length_a   1.000
_cell.length_b   1.000
_cell.length_c   1.000
_cell.angle_alpha   90.00
_cell.angle_beta   90.00
_cell.angle_gamma   90.00
#
_symmetry.space_group_name_H-M   'P 1'
#
loop_
_entity.id
_entity.type
_entity.pdbx_description
1 polymer ?
#
loop_
_entity_poly.entity_id
_entity_poly.type
_entity_poly.pdbx_seq_one_letter_code
_entity_poly.pdbx_strand_id
1 'polypeptide(L)'
;MFDQLVTFLYTRDLEKSAAFYGDVLGLPLVLDQGACRIFKTSPEGFLGVCRCSERRPSNPEGVIVTLVTDDVDGWYERLKAKGVTFDTTPEGNVEYNIYHCFMKDPDGYQIEIQSFRDPAWPRPT
;
A
#
# COMPACT_ATOMS: atom_id res chain seq x y z
N MET A 1 12.63 -19.37 7.21
CA MET A 1 11.84 -18.12 7.00
C MET A 1 12.77 -16.93 6.89
N PHE A 2 12.36 -15.93 6.13
CA PHE A 2 13.09 -14.68 6.07
C PHE A 2 12.72 -13.79 7.25
N ASP A 3 13.55 -12.81 7.54
CA ASP A 3 13.34 -11.92 8.69
C ASP A 3 12.36 -10.78 8.36
N GLN A 4 12.41 -10.26 7.13
CA GLN A 4 11.65 -9.09 6.73
C GLN A 4 11.28 -9.17 5.26
N LEU A 5 10.24 -8.43 4.86
CA LEU A 5 9.85 -8.25 3.47
C LEU A 5 9.89 -6.78 3.11
N VAL A 6 10.58 -6.45 2.02
CA VAL A 6 10.53 -5.11 1.42
C VAL A 6 10.10 -5.27 -0.03
N THR A 7 9.06 -4.56 -0.42
CA THR A 7 8.63 -4.47 -1.82
C THR A 7 9.00 -3.09 -2.35
N PHE A 8 9.69 -3.03 -3.48
CA PHE A 8 10.07 -1.77 -4.11
C PHE A 8 9.17 -1.49 -5.30
N LEU A 9 8.59 -0.29 -5.32
CA LEU A 9 7.83 0.24 -6.45
C LEU A 9 8.63 1.36 -7.09
N TYR A 10 8.65 1.40 -8.42
CA TYR A 10 9.38 2.43 -9.16
C TYR A 10 8.43 3.53 -9.60
N THR A 11 8.83 4.77 -9.35
CA THR A 11 7.99 5.95 -9.51
C THR A 11 8.62 6.95 -10.47
N ARG A 12 7.78 7.64 -11.24
CA ARG A 12 8.20 8.74 -12.11
C ARG A 12 8.42 10.04 -11.37
N ASP A 13 7.87 10.15 -10.15
CA ASP A 13 8.00 11.34 -9.31
C ASP A 13 8.17 10.91 -7.86
N LEU A 14 9.43 10.84 -7.42
CA LEU A 14 9.77 10.34 -6.08
C LEU A 14 9.13 11.19 -4.97
N GLU A 15 9.16 12.51 -5.09
CA GLU A 15 8.61 13.39 -4.06
C GLU A 15 7.10 13.19 -3.91
N LYS A 16 6.39 13.10 -5.03
CA LYS A 16 4.94 12.88 -5.04
C LYS A 16 4.57 11.52 -4.48
N SER A 17 5.30 10.48 -4.89
CA SER A 17 5.09 9.12 -4.38
C SER A 17 5.37 9.03 -2.88
N ALA A 18 6.49 9.60 -2.44
CA ALA A 18 6.85 9.62 -1.02
C ALA A 18 5.83 10.39 -0.17
N ALA A 19 5.30 11.49 -0.68
CA ALA A 19 4.25 12.24 0.01
C ALA A 19 2.97 11.41 0.16
N PHE A 20 2.63 10.63 -0.86
CA PHE A 20 1.46 9.74 -0.77
C PHE A 20 1.63 8.70 0.35
N TYR A 21 2.75 7.99 0.38
CA TYR A 21 2.95 6.95 1.38
C TYR A 21 3.22 7.51 2.77
N GLY A 22 3.97 8.60 2.87
CA GLY A 22 4.33 9.21 4.14
C GLY A 22 3.24 10.10 4.75
N ASP A 23 2.67 11.01 3.95
CA ASP A 23 1.74 12.01 4.46
C ASP A 23 0.29 11.55 4.34
N VAL A 24 -0.10 10.95 3.22
CA VAL A 24 -1.49 10.53 3.00
C VAL A 24 -1.79 9.22 3.74
N LEU A 25 -1.01 8.17 3.49
CA LEU A 25 -1.15 6.90 4.21
C LEU A 25 -0.61 6.97 5.64
N GLY A 26 0.28 7.91 5.93
CA GLY A 26 0.83 8.07 7.26
C GLY A 26 1.84 7.00 7.67
N LEU A 27 2.49 6.36 6.70
CA LEU A 27 3.48 5.33 7.00
C LEU A 27 4.80 5.97 7.47
N PRO A 28 5.43 5.44 8.53
CA PRO A 28 6.73 5.96 8.96
C PRO A 28 7.81 5.77 7.91
N LEU A 29 8.54 6.84 7.59
CA LEU A 29 9.76 6.74 6.79
C LEU A 29 10.87 6.17 7.67
N VAL A 30 11.43 5.04 7.31
CA VAL A 30 12.47 4.38 8.11
C VAL A 30 13.86 4.52 7.52
N LEU A 31 13.98 4.72 6.21
CA LEU A 31 15.27 4.92 5.57
C LEU A 31 15.13 5.73 4.30
N ASP A 32 15.94 6.78 4.17
CA ASP A 32 16.04 7.59 2.97
C ASP A 32 17.41 7.32 2.32
N GLN A 33 17.39 6.71 1.15
CA GLN A 33 18.59 6.36 0.40
C GLN A 33 18.84 7.32 -0.79
N GLY A 34 18.17 8.47 -0.80
CA GLY A 34 18.23 9.42 -1.90
C GLY A 34 17.29 9.08 -3.02
N ALA A 35 17.66 8.15 -3.88
CA ALA A 35 16.80 7.71 -4.98
C ALA A 35 15.66 6.78 -4.54
N CYS A 36 15.76 6.22 -3.33
CA CYS A 36 14.75 5.34 -2.76
C CYS A 36 14.41 5.78 -1.35
N ARG A 37 13.12 5.67 -0.99
CA ARG A 37 12.64 5.90 0.38
C ARG A 37 11.83 4.71 0.82
N ILE A 38 12.13 4.21 2.02
CA ILE A 38 11.51 2.99 2.54
C ILE A 38 10.62 3.33 3.73
N PHE A 39 9.37 2.90 3.63
CA PHE A 39 8.33 3.11 4.65
C PHE A 39 7.99 1.80 5.33
N LYS A 40 7.65 1.88 6.62
CA LYS A 40 7.21 0.72 7.38
C LYS A 40 5.70 0.56 7.25
N THR A 41 5.25 -0.63 6.84
CA THR A 41 3.83 -0.94 6.67
C THR A 41 3.27 -1.75 7.84
N SER A 42 4.09 -2.57 8.44
CA SER A 42 3.74 -3.48 9.53
C SER A 42 5.02 -3.83 10.29
N PRO A 43 4.97 -4.54 11.43
CA PRO A 43 6.17 -4.80 12.24
C PRO A 43 7.38 -5.33 11.46
N GLU A 44 7.17 -6.20 10.47
CA GLU A 44 8.26 -6.77 9.67
C GLU A 44 8.05 -6.55 8.16
N GLY A 45 7.13 -5.67 7.80
CA GLY A 45 6.83 -5.35 6.40
C GLY A 45 7.18 -3.92 6.04
N PHE A 46 7.70 -3.76 4.83
CA PHE A 46 8.17 -2.46 4.34
C PHE A 46 7.80 -2.28 2.87
N LEU A 47 7.65 -1.03 2.48
CA LEU A 47 7.41 -0.63 1.11
C LEU A 47 8.38 0.47 0.74
N GLY A 48 9.16 0.26 -0.30
CA GLY A 48 10.07 1.27 -0.81
C GLY A 48 9.53 1.88 -2.09
N VAL A 49 9.77 3.17 -2.26
CA VAL A 49 9.53 3.86 -3.53
C VAL A 49 10.84 4.38 -4.05
N CYS A 50 11.14 4.10 -5.31
CA CYS A 50 12.42 4.42 -5.93
C CYS A 50 12.20 5.13 -7.24
N ARG A 51 13.09 6.08 -7.54
CA ARG A 51 13.07 6.77 -8.82
C ARG A 51 13.25 5.78 -9.96
N CYS A 52 12.37 5.81 -10.95
CA CYS A 52 12.43 4.92 -12.09
C CYS A 52 13.61 5.23 -13.02
N SER A 53 13.95 4.25 -13.86
CA SER A 53 14.97 4.35 -14.90
C SER A 53 14.54 3.47 -16.07
N GLU A 54 15.30 3.49 -17.16
CA GLU A 54 15.05 2.57 -18.28
C GLU A 54 15.08 1.11 -17.84
N ARG A 55 16.02 0.78 -16.98
CA ARG A 55 16.19 -0.59 -16.47
C ARG A 55 15.10 -0.97 -15.46
N ARG A 56 14.60 0.00 -14.73
CA ARG A 56 13.58 -0.20 -13.68
C ARG A 56 12.43 0.79 -13.90
N PRO A 57 11.54 0.51 -14.85
CA PRO A 57 10.45 1.42 -15.16
C PRO A 57 9.37 1.41 -14.08
N SER A 58 8.61 2.52 -14.03
CA SER A 58 7.35 2.53 -13.30
C SER A 58 6.36 1.68 -14.11
N ASN A 59 5.92 0.57 -13.53
CA ASN A 59 5.04 -0.37 -14.22
C ASN A 59 4.01 -0.95 -13.23
N PRO A 60 2.85 -0.28 -13.09
CA PRO A 60 1.83 -0.70 -12.13
C PRO A 60 1.02 -1.92 -12.56
N GLU A 61 1.11 -2.37 -13.82
CA GLU A 61 0.33 -3.50 -14.30
C GLU A 61 0.68 -4.79 -13.58
N GLY A 62 -0.35 -5.53 -13.19
CA GLY A 62 -0.18 -6.84 -12.57
C GLY A 62 0.29 -6.81 -11.12
N VAL A 63 0.33 -5.65 -10.49
CA VAL A 63 0.77 -5.50 -9.10
C VAL A 63 -0.36 -4.95 -8.25
N ILE A 64 -0.66 -5.62 -7.15
CA ILE A 64 -1.55 -5.13 -6.10
C ILE A 64 -0.77 -5.12 -4.80
N VAL A 65 -0.70 -3.95 -4.17
CA VAL A 65 -0.16 -3.83 -2.81
C VAL A 65 -1.34 -3.89 -1.85
N THR A 66 -1.43 -4.97 -1.07
CA THR A 66 -2.52 -5.17 -0.14
C THR A 66 -2.07 -4.87 1.28
N LEU A 67 -2.70 -3.88 1.88
CA LEU A 67 -2.48 -3.49 3.27
C LEU A 67 -3.60 -4.09 4.11
N VAL A 68 -3.22 -4.99 5.00
CA VAL A 68 -4.18 -5.77 5.78
C VAL A 68 -4.50 -5.06 7.09
N THR A 69 -5.79 -4.91 7.37
CA THR A 69 -6.29 -4.29 8.60
C THR A 69 -7.69 -4.78 8.90
N ASP A 70 -8.07 -4.83 10.17
CA ASP A 70 -9.45 -5.10 10.54
C ASP A 70 -10.34 -3.85 10.45
N ASP A 71 -9.73 -2.66 10.30
CA ASP A 71 -10.44 -1.38 10.24
C ASP A 71 -10.46 -0.79 8.84
N VAL A 72 -10.99 -1.53 7.89
CA VAL A 72 -11.10 -1.08 6.49
C VAL A 72 -11.93 0.20 6.38
N ASP A 73 -13.08 0.26 7.05
CA ASP A 73 -13.97 1.43 7.00
C ASP A 73 -13.29 2.69 7.57
N GLY A 74 -12.57 2.55 8.66
CA GLY A 74 -11.85 3.67 9.27
C GLY A 74 -10.77 4.22 8.36
N TRP A 75 -10.01 3.35 7.73
CA TRP A 75 -8.99 3.77 6.75
C TRP A 75 -9.63 4.46 5.54
N TYR A 76 -10.72 3.89 5.03
CA TYR A 76 -11.46 4.47 3.92
C TYR A 76 -11.89 5.91 4.23
N GLU A 77 -12.53 6.12 5.38
CA GLU A 77 -13.03 7.44 5.76
C GLU A 77 -11.88 8.44 5.98
N ARG A 78 -10.80 8.03 6.65
CA ARG A 78 -9.65 8.90 6.90
C ARG A 78 -8.95 9.32 5.61
N LEU A 79 -8.74 8.39 4.69
CA LEU A 79 -8.08 8.66 3.41
C LEU A 79 -8.96 9.51 2.50
N LYS A 80 -10.26 9.24 2.50
CA LYS A 80 -11.23 10.05 1.75
C LYS A 80 -11.23 11.50 2.25
N ALA A 81 -11.14 11.70 3.56
CA ALA A 81 -11.04 13.03 4.15
C ALA A 81 -9.75 13.76 3.74
N LYS A 82 -8.69 13.03 3.42
CA LYS A 82 -7.44 13.59 2.90
C LYS A 82 -7.44 13.81 1.39
N GLY A 83 -8.56 13.57 0.73
CA GLY A 83 -8.71 13.81 -0.71
C GLY A 83 -8.43 12.63 -1.61
N VAL A 84 -8.26 11.43 -1.05
CA VAL A 84 -8.07 10.22 -1.87
C VAL A 84 -9.37 9.88 -2.59
N THR A 85 -9.27 9.60 -3.89
CA THR A 85 -10.38 9.07 -4.67
C THR A 85 -10.24 7.55 -4.73
N PHE A 86 -11.26 6.86 -4.23
CA PHE A 86 -11.28 5.39 -4.26
C PHE A 86 -11.90 4.88 -5.55
N ASP A 87 -11.35 3.78 -6.07
CA ASP A 87 -11.91 3.09 -7.22
C ASP A 87 -13.18 2.31 -6.83
N THR A 88 -13.19 1.80 -5.58
CA THR A 88 -14.35 1.10 -5.03
C THR A 88 -14.61 1.56 -3.60
N THR A 89 -15.86 1.50 -3.17
CA THR A 89 -16.21 1.64 -1.75
C THR A 89 -15.92 0.32 -1.03
N PRO A 90 -15.81 0.33 0.31
CA PRO A 90 -15.65 -0.93 1.05
C PRO A 90 -16.80 -1.89 0.78
N GLU A 91 -16.47 -3.12 0.43
CA GLU A 91 -17.45 -4.15 0.13
C GLU A 91 -16.91 -5.54 0.44
N GLY A 92 -17.83 -6.48 0.67
CA GLY A 92 -17.48 -7.88 0.85
C GLY A 92 -17.28 -8.58 -0.48
N ASN A 93 -16.41 -9.58 -0.48
CA ASN A 93 -16.24 -10.49 -1.59
C ASN A 93 -16.43 -11.91 -1.05
N VAL A 94 -17.50 -12.56 -1.49
CA VAL A 94 -17.89 -13.89 -0.98
C VAL A 94 -16.90 -14.95 -1.46
N GLU A 95 -16.41 -14.82 -2.69
CA GLU A 95 -15.49 -15.79 -3.28
C GLU A 95 -14.21 -15.94 -2.45
N TYR A 96 -13.64 -14.82 -2.03
CA TYR A 96 -12.40 -14.82 -1.27
C TYR A 96 -12.60 -14.62 0.23
N ASN A 97 -13.83 -14.40 0.65
CA ASN A 97 -14.20 -14.17 2.06
C ASN A 97 -13.36 -13.03 2.68
N ILE A 98 -13.43 -11.88 2.04
CA ILE A 98 -12.71 -10.66 2.43
C ILE A 98 -13.65 -9.47 2.43
N TYR A 99 -13.21 -8.39 3.09
CA TYR A 99 -13.84 -7.08 3.04
C TYR A 99 -12.76 -6.08 2.65
N HIS A 100 -12.98 -5.29 1.60
CA HIS A 100 -11.90 -4.52 1.01
C HIS A 100 -12.37 -3.31 0.21
N CYS A 101 -11.42 -2.41 -0.09
CA CYS A 101 -11.58 -1.33 -1.07
C CYS A 101 -10.26 -1.11 -1.81
N PHE A 102 -10.34 -0.44 -2.94
CA PHE A 102 -9.19 -0.17 -3.81
C PHE A 102 -9.02 1.33 -4.06
N MET A 103 -7.76 1.75 -4.10
CA MET A 103 -7.35 3.07 -4.56
C MET A 103 -6.07 2.92 -5.38
N LYS A 104 -5.62 4.01 -6.01
CA LYS A 104 -4.34 4.04 -6.73
C LYS A 104 -3.40 5.03 -6.10
N ASP A 105 -2.10 4.70 -6.16
CA ASP A 105 -1.06 5.66 -5.81
C ASP A 105 -0.82 6.63 -6.99
N PRO A 106 0.07 7.64 -6.85
CA PRO A 106 0.30 8.63 -7.90
C PRO A 106 0.78 8.06 -9.25
N ASP A 107 1.41 6.90 -9.25
CA ASP A 107 1.86 6.23 -10.49
C ASP A 107 0.84 5.27 -11.07
N GLY A 108 -0.27 5.05 -10.38
CA GLY A 108 -1.29 4.11 -10.81
C GLY A 108 -1.15 2.72 -10.20
N TYR A 109 -0.21 2.51 -9.27
CA TYR A 109 -0.14 1.24 -8.53
C TYR A 109 -1.40 1.05 -7.71
N GLN A 110 -2.00 -0.13 -7.85
CA GLN A 110 -3.22 -0.46 -7.13
C GLN A 110 -2.92 -0.80 -5.69
N ILE A 111 -3.59 -0.10 -4.78
CA ILE A 111 -3.48 -0.31 -3.34
C ILE A 111 -4.82 -0.86 -2.86
N GLU A 112 -4.78 -2.01 -2.21
CA GLU A 112 -5.95 -2.63 -1.61
C GLU A 112 -5.85 -2.52 -0.09
N ILE A 113 -6.94 -2.09 0.53
CA ILE A 113 -7.07 -2.13 1.98
C ILE A 113 -8.05 -3.27 2.28
N GLN A 114 -7.61 -4.26 3.04
CA GLN A 114 -8.32 -5.52 3.13
C GLN A 114 -8.32 -6.12 4.52
N SER A 115 -9.47 -6.64 4.91
CA SER A 115 -9.63 -7.53 6.06
C SER A 115 -9.93 -8.93 5.56
N PHE A 116 -9.19 -9.91 6.06
CA PHE A 116 -9.49 -11.31 5.81
C PHE A 116 -10.54 -11.79 6.82
N ARG A 117 -11.66 -12.29 6.30
CA ARG A 117 -12.74 -12.84 7.11
C ARG A 117 -12.63 -14.35 7.32
N ASP A 118 -11.77 -14.98 6.54
CA ASP A 118 -11.50 -16.41 6.67
C ASP A 118 -10.82 -16.68 8.02
N PRO A 119 -11.39 -17.54 8.87
CA PRO A 119 -10.78 -17.85 10.17
C PRO A 119 -9.43 -18.57 10.06
N ALA A 120 -9.10 -19.13 8.90
CA ALA A 120 -7.80 -19.76 8.66
C ALA A 120 -6.68 -18.74 8.43
N TRP A 121 -7.00 -17.46 8.17
CA TRP A 121 -5.97 -16.45 7.97
C TRP A 121 -5.22 -16.18 9.29
N PRO A 122 -3.86 -16.20 9.28
CA PRO A 122 -3.08 -15.92 10.49
C PRO A 122 -3.32 -14.49 10.97
N ARG A 123 -3.66 -14.36 12.25
CA ARG A 123 -3.87 -13.04 12.85
C ARG A 123 -2.56 -12.47 13.37
N PRO A 124 -2.38 -11.13 13.39
CA PRO A 124 -1.23 -10.50 14.02
C PRO A 124 -1.16 -10.86 15.49
N THR A 125 0.04 -11.04 16.00
CA THR A 125 0.29 -11.32 17.42
C THR A 125 0.37 -10.05 18.25
#